data_ffb7b8348bd8d9cf3e01bbcd78e4ecea
#
_entry.id   ffb7b8348bd8d9cf3e01bbcd78e4ecea
#
_cell.length_a   1.000
_cell.length_b   1.000
_cell.length_c   1.000
_cell.angle_alpha   90.00
_cell.angle_beta   90.00
_cell.angle_gamma   90.00
#
_symmetry.space_group_name_H-M   'P 1'
#
loop_
_entity.id
_entity.type
_entity.pdbx_description
1 polymer ?
#
loop_
_entity_poly.entity_id
_entity_poly.type
_entity_poly.pdbx_seq_one_letter_code
_entity_poly.pdbx_strand_id
1 'polypeptide(L)'
;LCAEAARRGVRIVGTGVYVSDNPQEWERMFQLAHEMKMEYITCEPPLDLWDQVESLSRKYGIKVSVHNHPQPSDYWKPENLLEAIKGRSRDLGSCSDVGHWNREGLQQMDCLRMLNKRIISLHFKDIAPKQEGKQWQEDVIWGTGCLDVKGMLSVLKEQGFKGYFAIEYENNWDNSVPDIVKCIEYFNQAAEEILR
;
A
#
# COMPACT_ATOMS: atom_id res chain seq x y z
N LEU A 1 -13.83 -1.41 -18.94
CA LEU A 1 -12.90 -0.67 -18.08
C LEU A 1 -11.48 -0.72 -18.65
N CYS A 2 -10.84 -1.92 -18.79
CA CYS A 2 -9.44 -2.07 -19.25
C CYS A 2 -9.18 -1.44 -20.63
N ALA A 3 -10.07 -1.66 -21.60
CA ALA A 3 -9.94 -1.06 -22.93
C ALA A 3 -9.99 0.47 -22.90
N GLU A 4 -10.80 1.05 -22.03
CA GLU A 4 -10.90 2.51 -21.85
C GLU A 4 -9.64 3.07 -21.19
N ALA A 5 -9.16 2.41 -20.13
CA ALA A 5 -7.91 2.78 -19.48
C ALA A 5 -6.72 2.73 -20.47
N ALA A 6 -6.61 1.64 -21.23
CA ALA A 6 -5.55 1.47 -22.23
C ALA A 6 -5.59 2.56 -23.33
N ARG A 7 -6.79 2.96 -23.81
CA ARG A 7 -6.93 4.08 -24.78
C ARG A 7 -6.42 5.41 -24.22
N ARG A 8 -6.42 5.57 -22.89
CA ARG A 8 -5.91 6.76 -22.20
C ARG A 8 -4.47 6.61 -21.72
N GLY A 9 -3.77 5.53 -22.11
CA GLY A 9 -2.40 5.24 -21.68
C GLY A 9 -2.30 4.82 -20.20
N VAL A 10 -3.40 4.39 -19.59
CA VAL A 10 -3.45 3.96 -18.18
C VAL A 10 -3.45 2.44 -18.11
N ARG A 11 -2.60 1.88 -17.23
CA ARG A 11 -2.59 0.46 -16.88
C ARG A 11 -3.13 0.28 -15.47
N ILE A 12 -4.11 -0.59 -15.30
CA ILE A 12 -4.63 -0.97 -14.00
C ILE A 12 -3.73 -2.08 -13.46
N VAL A 13 -2.97 -1.82 -12.41
CA VAL A 13 -1.95 -2.74 -11.88
C VAL A 13 -2.38 -3.48 -10.62
N GLY A 14 -3.37 -2.95 -9.90
CA GLY A 14 -3.87 -3.54 -8.66
C GLY A 14 -5.26 -3.03 -8.31
N THR A 15 -5.79 -3.54 -7.20
CA THR A 15 -7.07 -3.11 -6.64
C THR A 15 -6.89 -2.04 -5.56
N GLY A 16 -7.98 -1.37 -5.16
CA GLY A 16 -8.11 -0.78 -3.83
C GLY A 16 -8.20 -1.86 -2.76
N VAL A 17 -8.30 -1.47 -1.48
CA VAL A 17 -8.29 -2.44 -0.38
C VAL A 17 -9.55 -3.31 -0.41
N TYR A 18 -9.35 -4.60 -0.61
CA TYR A 18 -10.40 -5.61 -0.65
C TYR A 18 -10.47 -6.38 0.67
N VAL A 19 -11.65 -6.46 1.24
CA VAL A 19 -11.93 -7.22 2.47
C VAL A 19 -13.20 -8.04 2.27
N SER A 20 -13.17 -9.32 2.63
CA SER A 20 -14.35 -10.18 2.65
C SER A 20 -14.11 -11.38 3.57
N ASP A 21 -15.13 -11.74 4.36
CA ASP A 21 -15.16 -12.97 5.16
C ASP A 21 -15.68 -14.18 4.34
N ASN A 22 -16.11 -13.95 3.09
CA ASN A 22 -16.69 -14.98 2.25
C ASN A 22 -15.63 -15.62 1.34
N PRO A 23 -15.31 -16.92 1.55
CA PRO A 23 -14.31 -17.63 0.73
C PRO A 23 -14.58 -17.60 -0.78
N GLN A 24 -15.86 -17.63 -1.21
CA GLN A 24 -16.21 -17.63 -2.64
C GLN A 24 -15.94 -16.26 -3.29
N GLU A 25 -15.97 -15.18 -2.54
CA GLU A 25 -15.67 -13.85 -3.06
C GLU A 25 -14.20 -13.67 -3.33
N TRP A 26 -13.32 -14.32 -2.57
CA TRP A 26 -11.88 -14.32 -2.85
C TRP A 26 -11.57 -14.94 -4.21
N GLU A 27 -12.17 -16.07 -4.56
CA GLU A 27 -11.97 -16.67 -5.89
C GLU A 27 -12.40 -15.71 -7.01
N ARG A 28 -13.56 -15.07 -6.86
CA ARG A 28 -14.06 -14.08 -7.84
C ARG A 28 -13.12 -12.88 -7.99
N MET A 29 -12.56 -12.40 -6.88
CA MET A 29 -11.62 -11.27 -6.90
C MET A 29 -10.32 -11.66 -7.63
N PHE A 30 -9.74 -12.82 -7.36
CA PHE A 30 -8.56 -13.30 -8.06
C PHE A 30 -8.82 -13.55 -9.55
N GLN A 31 -9.97 -14.09 -9.89
CA GLN A 31 -10.39 -14.27 -11.30
C GLN A 31 -10.49 -12.91 -11.99
N LEU A 32 -11.16 -11.92 -11.38
CA LEU A 32 -11.26 -10.56 -11.92
C LEU A 32 -9.87 -9.92 -12.11
N ALA A 33 -9.00 -10.02 -11.11
CA ALA A 33 -7.65 -9.49 -11.19
C ALA A 33 -6.84 -10.14 -12.34
N HIS A 34 -6.98 -11.43 -12.52
CA HIS A 34 -6.34 -12.16 -13.61
C HIS A 34 -6.88 -11.73 -14.99
N GLU A 35 -8.21 -11.65 -15.16
CA GLU A 35 -8.86 -11.20 -16.40
C GLU A 35 -8.47 -9.74 -16.74
N MET A 36 -8.33 -8.89 -15.74
CA MET A 36 -7.88 -7.50 -15.89
C MET A 36 -6.37 -7.36 -16.05
N LYS A 37 -5.60 -8.44 -15.97
CA LYS A 37 -4.13 -8.46 -16.04
C LYS A 37 -3.48 -7.59 -14.96
N MET A 38 -4.06 -7.57 -13.78
CA MET A 38 -3.47 -6.93 -12.61
C MET A 38 -2.26 -7.73 -12.12
N GLU A 39 -1.36 -7.09 -11.41
CA GLU A 39 -0.18 -7.72 -10.84
C GLU A 39 -0.38 -8.13 -9.38
N TYR A 40 -1.26 -7.40 -8.67
CA TYR A 40 -1.55 -7.67 -7.27
C TYR A 40 -2.98 -7.27 -6.87
N ILE A 41 -3.42 -7.81 -5.75
CA ILE A 41 -4.63 -7.40 -5.04
C ILE A 41 -4.17 -6.76 -3.74
N THR A 42 -4.60 -5.50 -3.49
CA THR A 42 -4.48 -4.89 -2.16
C THR A 42 -5.62 -5.37 -1.30
N CYS A 43 -5.36 -5.91 -0.12
CA CYS A 43 -6.40 -6.54 0.70
C CYS A 43 -6.02 -6.70 2.16
N GLU A 44 -7.00 -7.10 2.97
CA GLU A 44 -6.81 -7.60 4.34
C GLU A 44 -7.53 -8.95 4.48
N PRO A 45 -6.84 -10.06 4.21
CA PRO A 45 -7.45 -11.38 4.33
C PRO A 45 -7.76 -11.73 5.79
N PRO A 46 -8.91 -12.35 6.09
CA PRO A 46 -9.13 -13.00 7.39
C PRO A 46 -8.03 -14.01 7.71
N LEU A 47 -7.63 -14.10 8.98
CA LEU A 47 -6.49 -14.95 9.39
C LEU A 47 -6.71 -16.43 9.08
N ASP A 48 -7.94 -16.91 9.07
CA ASP A 48 -8.32 -18.29 8.77
C ASP A 48 -8.40 -18.60 7.25
N LEU A 49 -8.36 -17.58 6.39
CA LEU A 49 -8.43 -17.77 4.93
C LEU A 49 -7.05 -17.77 4.23
N TRP A 50 -5.95 -17.68 4.96
CA TRP A 50 -4.62 -17.57 4.37
C TRP A 50 -4.24 -18.73 3.45
N ASP A 51 -4.61 -19.97 3.78
CA ASP A 51 -4.29 -21.13 2.94
C ASP A 51 -5.02 -21.07 1.59
N GLN A 52 -6.27 -20.61 1.61
CA GLN A 52 -7.04 -20.38 0.39
C GLN A 52 -6.46 -19.22 -0.42
N VAL A 53 -6.19 -18.08 0.21
CA VAL A 53 -5.65 -16.88 -0.44
C VAL A 53 -4.31 -17.18 -1.11
N GLU A 54 -3.41 -17.90 -0.43
CA GLU A 54 -2.14 -18.35 -1.02
C GLU A 54 -2.35 -19.29 -2.21
N SER A 55 -3.29 -20.24 -2.10
CA SER A 55 -3.64 -21.15 -3.20
C SER A 55 -4.16 -20.40 -4.42
N LEU A 56 -5.03 -19.41 -4.21
CA LEU A 56 -5.56 -18.55 -5.26
C LEU A 56 -4.47 -17.65 -5.88
N SER A 57 -3.60 -17.07 -5.07
CA SER A 57 -2.44 -16.30 -5.54
C SER A 57 -1.60 -17.12 -6.51
N ARG A 58 -1.29 -18.36 -6.15
CA ARG A 58 -0.53 -19.29 -7.00
C ARG A 58 -1.30 -19.69 -8.26
N LYS A 59 -2.61 -20.01 -8.12
CA LYS A 59 -3.48 -20.44 -9.24
C LYS A 59 -3.58 -19.36 -10.32
N TYR A 60 -3.76 -18.11 -9.93
CA TYR A 60 -3.99 -17.01 -10.86
C TYR A 60 -2.73 -16.19 -11.19
N GLY A 61 -1.60 -16.44 -10.51
CA GLY A 61 -0.37 -15.68 -10.70
C GLY A 61 -0.47 -14.22 -10.25
N ILE A 62 -1.31 -13.93 -9.24
CA ILE A 62 -1.57 -12.58 -8.71
C ILE A 62 -0.98 -12.47 -7.31
N LYS A 63 -0.19 -11.43 -7.05
CA LYS A 63 0.39 -11.17 -5.73
C LYS A 63 -0.67 -10.65 -4.76
N VAL A 64 -0.43 -10.88 -3.48
CA VAL A 64 -1.28 -10.42 -2.36
C VAL A 64 -0.53 -9.34 -1.60
N SER A 65 -1.02 -8.12 -1.66
CA SER A 65 -0.42 -6.93 -1.07
C SER A 65 -1.27 -6.49 0.12
N VAL A 66 -0.89 -6.92 1.33
CA VAL A 66 -1.69 -6.74 2.54
C VAL A 66 -1.55 -5.34 3.09
N HIS A 67 -2.68 -4.66 3.19
CA HIS A 67 -2.77 -3.31 3.71
C HIS A 67 -2.77 -3.32 5.26
N ASN A 68 -2.31 -2.24 5.85
CA ASN A 68 -2.25 -2.05 7.30
C ASN A 68 -3.14 -0.90 7.74
N HIS A 69 -4.48 -1.12 7.81
CA HIS A 69 -5.32 -0.15 8.53
C HIS A 69 -4.92 -0.05 10.01
N PRO A 70 -5.22 1.08 10.68
CA PRO A 70 -5.06 1.19 12.13
C PRO A 70 -5.86 0.14 12.89
N GLN A 71 -5.59 -0.02 14.17
CA GLN A 71 -6.41 -0.87 15.03
C GLN A 71 -7.91 -0.51 14.88
N PRO A 72 -8.81 -1.53 14.80
CA PRO A 72 -8.58 -2.93 15.19
C PRO A 72 -8.16 -3.89 14.05
N SER A 73 -7.59 -3.42 12.94
CA SER A 73 -7.08 -4.31 11.89
C SER A 73 -6.04 -5.30 12.45
N ASP A 74 -6.13 -6.57 12.02
CA ASP A 74 -5.13 -7.59 12.36
C ASP A 74 -3.73 -7.25 11.85
N TYR A 75 -3.63 -6.40 10.83
CA TYR A 75 -2.38 -6.08 10.13
C TYR A 75 -1.79 -4.71 10.47
N TRP A 76 -2.29 -4.03 11.52
CA TRP A 76 -1.90 -2.66 11.87
C TRP A 76 -0.40 -2.44 12.07
N LYS A 77 0.37 -3.49 12.37
CA LYS A 77 1.83 -3.44 12.51
C LYS A 77 2.54 -4.53 11.70
N PRO A 78 3.79 -4.29 11.28
CA PRO A 78 4.55 -5.22 10.43
C PRO A 78 4.67 -6.63 10.99
N GLU A 79 4.86 -6.78 12.30
CA GLU A 79 5.06 -8.09 12.95
C GLU A 79 3.86 -9.00 12.74
N ASN A 80 2.65 -8.46 12.79
CA ASN A 80 1.42 -9.23 12.62
C ASN A 80 1.34 -9.82 11.20
N LEU A 81 1.64 -9.00 10.19
CA LEU A 81 1.70 -9.50 8.82
C LEU A 81 2.79 -10.55 8.65
N LEU A 82 4.01 -10.29 9.16
CA LEU A 82 5.12 -11.22 9.04
C LEU A 82 4.83 -12.57 9.69
N GLU A 83 4.12 -12.60 10.82
CA GLU A 83 3.69 -13.85 11.44
C GLU A 83 2.62 -14.57 10.60
N ALA A 84 1.62 -13.83 10.06
CA ALA A 84 0.57 -14.41 9.22
C ALA A 84 1.11 -15.04 7.92
N ILE A 85 2.16 -14.44 7.33
CA ILE A 85 2.78 -14.95 6.08
C ILE A 85 4.06 -15.75 6.31
N LYS A 86 4.36 -16.15 7.54
CA LYS A 86 5.54 -16.93 7.88
C LYS A 86 5.56 -18.28 7.18
N GLY A 87 6.66 -18.57 6.48
CA GLY A 87 6.79 -19.79 5.69
C GLY A 87 6.02 -19.83 4.38
N ARG A 88 5.23 -18.80 4.06
CA ARG A 88 4.42 -18.70 2.84
C ARG A 88 5.21 -18.10 1.68
N SER A 89 4.62 -18.17 0.48
CA SER A 89 5.17 -17.66 -0.78
C SER A 89 5.66 -16.20 -0.67
N ARG A 90 6.63 -15.86 -1.51
CA ARG A 90 7.11 -14.47 -1.69
C ARG A 90 6.10 -13.58 -2.44
N ASP A 91 5.07 -14.16 -3.03
CA ASP A 91 3.98 -13.41 -3.66
C ASP A 91 2.99 -12.83 -2.65
N LEU A 92 3.16 -13.16 -1.37
CA LEU A 92 2.40 -12.58 -0.26
C LEU A 92 3.29 -11.58 0.48
N GLY A 93 2.82 -10.35 0.57
CA GLY A 93 3.60 -9.27 1.18
C GLY A 93 2.74 -8.08 1.57
N SER A 94 3.37 -6.94 1.77
CA SER A 94 2.75 -5.73 2.29
C SER A 94 2.35 -4.75 1.20
N CYS A 95 1.17 -4.17 1.34
CA CYS A 95 0.84 -2.83 0.90
C CYS A 95 1.08 -1.89 2.08
N SER A 96 2.25 -1.27 2.14
CA SER A 96 2.67 -0.48 3.30
C SER A 96 2.03 0.91 3.29
N ASP A 97 1.02 1.13 4.15
CA ASP A 97 0.49 2.46 4.41
C ASP A 97 1.31 3.16 5.48
N VAL A 98 2.10 4.12 5.05
CA VAL A 98 3.05 4.82 5.91
C VAL A 98 2.39 5.82 6.87
N GLY A 99 1.23 6.36 6.48
CA GLY A 99 0.46 7.26 7.33
C GLY A 99 -0.24 6.52 8.47
N HIS A 100 -0.78 5.34 8.19
CA HIS A 100 -1.41 4.52 9.23
C HIS A 100 -0.42 4.09 10.30
N TRP A 101 0.82 3.74 9.94
CA TRP A 101 1.85 3.48 10.94
C TRP A 101 2.11 4.69 11.84
N ASN A 102 2.17 5.90 11.27
CA ASN A 102 2.35 7.10 12.09
C ASN A 102 1.16 7.35 13.03
N ARG A 103 -0.06 7.13 12.55
CA ARG A 103 -1.29 7.25 13.35
C ARG A 103 -1.28 6.31 14.55
N GLU A 104 -0.66 5.14 14.41
CA GLU A 104 -0.45 4.14 15.47
C GLU A 104 0.84 4.38 16.31
N GLY A 105 1.58 5.45 16.04
CA GLY A 105 2.81 5.79 16.76
C GLY A 105 4.03 4.97 16.37
N LEU A 106 3.97 4.24 15.24
CA LEU A 106 5.09 3.46 14.73
C LEU A 106 6.01 4.33 13.87
N GLN A 107 7.31 3.99 13.87
CA GLN A 107 8.32 4.65 13.03
C GLN A 107 8.34 4.02 11.64
N GLN A 108 7.98 4.79 10.61
CA GLN A 108 7.79 4.30 9.25
C GLN A 108 9.05 3.63 8.69
N MET A 109 10.22 4.23 8.91
CA MET A 109 11.49 3.69 8.40
C MET A 109 11.83 2.34 9.04
N ASP A 110 11.50 2.15 10.32
CA ASP A 110 11.71 0.86 11.01
C ASP A 110 10.74 -0.21 10.48
N CYS A 111 9.48 0.16 10.26
CA CYS A 111 8.48 -0.70 9.64
C CYS A 111 8.91 -1.15 8.24
N LEU A 112 9.38 -0.20 7.40
CA LEU A 112 9.90 -0.50 6.06
C LEU A 112 11.12 -1.44 6.11
N ARG A 113 12.07 -1.20 7.05
CA ARG A 113 13.23 -2.08 7.23
C ARG A 113 12.83 -3.48 7.65
N MET A 114 11.86 -3.61 8.56
CA MET A 114 11.37 -4.90 9.03
C MET A 114 10.72 -5.70 7.90
N LEU A 115 9.90 -5.07 7.09
CA LEU A 115 9.23 -5.72 5.95
C LEU A 115 10.17 -6.02 4.78
N ASN A 116 11.17 -5.16 4.54
CA ASN A 116 12.20 -5.35 3.51
C ASN A 116 11.62 -5.95 2.20
N LYS A 117 12.12 -7.13 1.80
CA LYS A 117 11.73 -7.81 0.54
C LYS A 117 10.29 -8.36 0.51
N ARG A 118 9.48 -8.04 1.52
CA ARG A 118 8.06 -8.38 1.58
C ARG A 118 7.16 -7.21 1.13
N ILE A 119 7.70 -6.05 0.82
CA ILE A 119 6.91 -4.91 0.32
C ILE A 119 6.60 -5.14 -1.17
N ILE A 120 5.32 -5.18 -1.52
CA ILE A 120 4.79 -5.32 -2.89
C ILE A 120 4.38 -3.96 -3.43
N SER A 121 3.61 -3.23 -2.65
CA SER A 121 3.16 -1.87 -2.95
C SER A 121 3.17 -1.00 -1.70
N LEU A 122 3.02 0.29 -1.88
CA LEU A 122 2.82 1.23 -0.79
C LEU A 122 1.56 2.06 -1.07
N HIS A 123 0.78 2.30 -0.02
CA HIS A 123 -0.08 3.47 0.07
C HIS A 123 0.76 4.59 0.67
N PHE A 124 1.32 5.40 -0.22
CA PHE A 124 2.27 6.41 0.16
C PHE A 124 1.54 7.74 0.34
N LYS A 125 1.76 8.35 1.49
CA LYS A 125 1.10 9.61 1.88
C LYS A 125 2.01 10.44 2.77
N ASP A 126 1.64 11.69 2.98
CA ASP A 126 2.12 12.54 4.05
C ASP A 126 0.93 13.04 4.85
N ILE A 127 1.08 13.21 6.13
CA ILE A 127 -0.04 13.55 7.03
C ILE A 127 0.31 14.75 7.90
N ALA A 128 -0.71 15.50 8.29
CA ALA A 128 -0.58 16.63 9.18
C ALA A 128 -0.02 16.20 10.55
N PRO A 129 0.74 17.06 11.24
CA PRO A 129 1.14 16.81 12.62
C PRO A 129 -0.08 16.54 13.52
N LYS A 130 0.11 15.65 14.50
CA LYS A 130 -0.94 15.36 15.48
C LYS A 130 -1.36 16.63 16.22
N GLN A 131 -2.65 16.90 16.25
CA GLN A 131 -3.23 18.04 16.94
C GLN A 131 -3.98 17.56 18.19
N GLU A 132 -3.85 18.32 19.28
CA GLU A 132 -4.59 18.04 20.51
C GLU A 132 -6.11 18.08 20.26
N GLY A 133 -6.83 17.07 20.74
CA GLY A 133 -8.26 16.94 20.56
C GLY A 133 -8.72 16.39 19.21
N LYS A 134 -7.83 16.23 18.20
CA LYS A 134 -8.15 15.53 16.95
C LYS A 134 -7.74 14.06 17.02
N GLN A 135 -8.67 13.19 16.71
CA GLN A 135 -8.41 11.74 16.66
C GLN A 135 -7.70 11.31 15.38
N TRP A 136 -7.89 12.05 14.28
CA TRP A 136 -7.37 11.73 12.96
C TRP A 136 -6.41 12.81 12.45
N GLN A 137 -5.27 12.37 11.88
CA GLN A 137 -4.34 13.22 11.17
C GLN A 137 -4.71 13.20 9.68
N GLU A 138 -5.05 14.36 9.15
CA GLU A 138 -5.47 14.52 7.75
C GLU A 138 -4.28 14.31 6.79
N ASP A 139 -4.54 13.79 5.61
CA ASP A 139 -3.55 13.72 4.54
C ASP A 139 -3.26 15.13 4.02
N VAL A 140 -2.00 15.39 3.72
CA VAL A 140 -1.54 16.68 3.18
C VAL A 140 -0.67 16.48 1.95
N ILE A 141 -0.42 17.57 1.21
CA ILE A 141 0.52 17.53 0.08
C ILE A 141 1.89 17.06 0.60
N TRP A 142 2.49 16.11 -0.07
CA TRP A 142 3.75 15.50 0.34
C TRP A 142 4.86 16.54 0.52
N GLY A 143 5.63 16.38 1.58
CA GLY A 143 6.65 17.32 2.01
C GLY A 143 6.14 18.51 2.81
N THR A 144 4.82 18.61 3.07
CA THR A 144 4.24 19.65 3.93
C THR A 144 3.73 19.13 5.26
N GLY A 145 3.77 17.81 5.44
CA GLY A 145 3.32 17.12 6.64
C GLY A 145 4.44 16.82 7.64
N CYS A 146 4.23 15.79 8.44
CA CYS A 146 5.16 15.40 9.49
C CYS A 146 5.96 14.13 9.17
N LEU A 147 5.72 13.46 8.03
CA LEU A 147 6.46 12.26 7.68
C LEU A 147 7.78 12.61 6.98
N ASP A 148 8.83 11.86 7.29
CA ASP A 148 10.11 11.98 6.58
C ASP A 148 10.05 11.22 5.25
N VAL A 149 9.39 11.83 4.26
CA VAL A 149 9.21 11.25 2.92
C VAL A 149 10.55 10.90 2.28
N LYS A 150 11.57 11.77 2.38
CA LYS A 150 12.90 11.51 1.80
C LYS A 150 13.62 10.36 2.51
N GLY A 151 13.52 10.29 3.84
CA GLY A 151 14.08 9.18 4.62
C GLY A 151 13.46 7.85 4.23
N MET A 152 12.13 7.79 4.07
CA MET A 152 11.43 6.59 3.61
C MET A 152 11.87 6.16 2.20
N LEU A 153 11.98 7.10 1.26
CA LEU A 153 12.47 6.81 -0.10
C LEU A 153 13.92 6.31 -0.08
N SER A 154 14.77 6.86 0.80
CA SER A 154 16.16 6.39 0.95
C SER A 154 16.21 4.95 1.46
N VAL A 155 15.40 4.59 2.46
CA VAL A 155 15.30 3.20 2.94
C VAL A 155 14.84 2.25 1.83
N LEU A 156 13.82 2.63 1.06
CA LEU A 156 13.32 1.81 -0.05
C LEU A 156 14.36 1.65 -1.16
N LYS A 157 15.14 2.71 -1.47
CA LYS A 157 16.28 2.64 -2.40
C LYS A 157 17.34 1.66 -1.91
N GLU A 158 17.75 1.75 -0.63
CA GLU A 158 18.74 0.85 -0.02
C GLU A 158 18.30 -0.61 -0.10
N GLN A 159 16.99 -0.89 0.04
CA GLN A 159 16.40 -2.21 -0.10
C GLN A 159 16.28 -2.69 -1.55
N GLY A 160 16.52 -1.82 -2.52
CA GLY A 160 16.32 -2.12 -3.94
C GLY A 160 14.85 -2.34 -4.30
N PHE A 161 13.92 -1.63 -3.64
CA PHE A 161 12.49 -1.75 -3.89
C PHE A 161 12.14 -1.44 -5.35
N LYS A 162 11.30 -2.28 -5.95
CA LYS A 162 10.84 -2.18 -7.34
C LYS A 162 9.33 -2.41 -7.48
N GLY A 163 8.58 -2.11 -6.43
CA GLY A 163 7.12 -2.21 -6.43
C GLY A 163 6.43 -0.91 -6.83
N TYR A 164 5.21 -0.76 -6.37
CA TYR A 164 4.35 0.35 -6.72
C TYR A 164 4.20 1.33 -5.56
N PHE A 165 4.28 2.62 -5.89
CA PHE A 165 3.87 3.70 -5.01
C PHE A 165 2.46 4.14 -5.45
N ALA A 166 1.44 3.79 -4.68
CA ALA A 166 0.12 4.37 -4.86
C ALA A 166 0.04 5.65 -4.04
N ILE A 167 -0.32 6.74 -4.69
CA ILE A 167 -0.65 7.97 -3.97
C ILE A 167 -1.99 7.76 -3.31
N GLU A 168 -2.00 7.78 -1.99
CA GLU A 168 -3.24 7.83 -1.23
C GLU A 168 -3.39 9.22 -0.64
N TYR A 169 -4.45 9.91 -1.04
CA TYR A 169 -4.71 11.29 -0.65
C TYR A 169 -6.18 11.46 -0.31
N GLU A 170 -6.48 11.30 0.97
CA GLU A 170 -7.83 11.30 1.51
C GLU A 170 -8.20 12.69 2.06
N ASN A 171 -8.05 13.71 1.24
CA ASN A 171 -8.39 15.09 1.56
C ASN A 171 -8.87 15.83 0.32
N ASN A 172 -9.53 16.98 0.51
CA ASN A 172 -10.02 17.84 -0.56
C ASN A 172 -10.82 17.06 -1.64
N TRP A 173 -11.77 16.23 -1.19
CA TRP A 173 -12.50 15.27 -2.01
C TRP A 173 -13.17 15.87 -3.25
N ASP A 174 -13.61 17.13 -3.17
CA ASP A 174 -14.26 17.80 -4.29
C ASP A 174 -13.25 18.25 -5.37
N ASN A 175 -11.97 18.43 -5.02
CA ASN A 175 -10.92 18.90 -5.94
C ASN A 175 -9.51 18.43 -5.53
N SER A 176 -9.31 17.13 -5.36
CA SER A 176 -8.03 16.55 -4.93
C SER A 176 -6.94 16.53 -6.01
N VAL A 177 -7.29 16.58 -7.29
CA VAL A 177 -6.34 16.44 -8.40
C VAL A 177 -5.19 17.45 -8.37
N PRO A 178 -5.39 18.76 -8.14
CA PRO A 178 -4.28 19.70 -8.03
C PRO A 178 -3.29 19.39 -6.91
N ASP A 179 -3.78 18.84 -5.80
CA ASP A 179 -2.94 18.48 -4.66
C ASP A 179 -2.16 17.19 -4.94
N ILE A 180 -2.79 16.22 -5.60
CA ILE A 180 -2.12 14.99 -6.09
C ILE A 180 -1.01 15.33 -7.08
N VAL A 181 -1.22 16.30 -7.98
CA VAL A 181 -0.14 16.77 -8.89
C VAL A 181 1.05 17.29 -8.10
N LYS A 182 0.84 18.09 -7.07
CA LYS A 182 1.94 18.57 -6.20
C LYS A 182 2.64 17.44 -5.45
N CYS A 183 1.91 16.41 -5.02
CA CYS A 183 2.52 15.21 -4.43
C CYS A 183 3.46 14.52 -5.43
N ILE A 184 3.05 14.39 -6.70
CA ILE A 184 3.87 13.81 -7.77
C ILE A 184 5.13 14.66 -8.03
N GLU A 185 4.98 15.99 -8.11
CA GLU A 185 6.10 16.91 -8.30
C GLU A 185 7.12 16.78 -7.18
N TYR A 186 6.65 16.78 -5.92
CA TYR A 186 7.53 16.58 -4.77
C TYR A 186 8.22 15.21 -4.79
N PHE A 187 7.49 14.13 -5.09
CA PHE A 187 8.05 12.80 -5.20
C PHE A 187 9.18 12.75 -6.23
N ASN A 188 8.95 13.29 -7.42
CA ASN A 188 9.94 13.29 -8.50
C ASN A 188 11.20 14.06 -8.08
N GLN A 189 11.06 15.24 -7.48
CA GLN A 189 12.17 16.01 -6.97
C GLN A 189 12.95 15.24 -5.88
N ALA A 190 12.26 14.67 -4.90
CA ALA A 190 12.87 13.90 -3.82
C ALA A 190 13.59 12.66 -4.36
N ALA A 191 12.98 11.94 -5.31
CA ALA A 191 13.59 10.78 -5.94
C ALA A 191 14.87 11.15 -6.74
N GLU A 192 14.86 12.24 -7.49
CA GLU A 192 16.05 12.72 -8.19
C GLU A 192 17.19 13.07 -7.24
N GLU A 193 16.90 13.75 -6.13
CA GLU A 193 17.90 14.09 -5.11
C GLU A 193 18.53 12.84 -4.48
N ILE A 194 17.74 11.83 -4.23
CA ILE A 194 18.18 10.57 -3.61
C ILE A 194 18.94 9.69 -4.60
N LEU A 195 18.62 9.75 -5.90
CA LEU A 195 19.27 8.92 -6.93
C LEU A 195 20.64 9.47 -7.39
N ARG A 196 20.94 10.72 -7.10
CA ARG A 196 22.27 11.32 -7.33
C ARG A 196 23.28 10.80 -6.33
#